data_4a28c2360bc5b84b2c37496fb9918674
#
_entry.id   4a28c2360bc5b84b2c37496fb9918674
#
_cell.length_a   1.000
_cell.length_b   1.000
_cell.length_c   1.000
_cell.angle_alpha   90.00
_cell.angle_beta   90.00
_cell.angle_gamma   90.00
#
_symmetry.space_group_name_H-M   'P 1'
#
loop_
_entity.id
_entity.type
_entity.pdbx_description
1 polymer ?
#
loop_
_entity_poly.entity_id
_entity_poly.type
_entity_poly.pdbx_seq_one_letter_code
_entity_poly.pdbx_strand_id
1 'polypeptide(L)'
;MKKLLSIDELIEHMKNKGITFNETSESDAKLFLQKNNYYMKLAAYRSNYEKCSTGKRDGKYKKLDFGYLKELSTIDMYLRYIIMDMCLDIEHVIKVKLIDDITNNPSEDGYDIVRKFIAKDDNLRILKNIRSHKSGEYCKDLIEKYYPYFPVWVFVELISFGDLLYFCSFYGEVYRVQIVNNTLMNTVRDVRNAAAHSNCLLNKMTERIDSTKQVNNDISNFIKGMSNISKTSRVNNLKYKFTNSFITLLYVYDCLMSDSSKQKRYKQLQGFLNGRVIKNKSYFISNTKIVGVYNFHKKVIDNLVK
;
A
#
# COMPACT_ATOMS: atom_id res chain seq x y z
N MET A 1 0.39 -28.31 15.52
CA MET A 1 0.77 -27.63 14.26
C MET A 1 -0.28 -27.94 13.20
N LYS A 2 -0.56 -27.00 12.27
CA LYS A 2 -1.45 -27.28 11.13
C LYS A 2 -0.69 -28.09 10.09
N LYS A 3 -1.31 -29.16 9.57
CA LYS A 3 -0.76 -30.00 8.51
C LYS A 3 -0.66 -29.21 7.19
N LEU A 4 0.37 -29.44 6.40
CA LEU A 4 0.43 -29.02 5.01
C LEU A 4 -0.59 -29.84 4.21
N LEU A 5 -1.48 -29.18 3.50
CA LEU A 5 -2.52 -29.81 2.71
C LEU A 5 -2.11 -29.90 1.25
N SER A 6 -2.40 -31.01 0.59
CA SER A 6 -2.34 -31.13 -0.86
C SER A 6 -3.37 -30.21 -1.54
N ILE A 7 -3.26 -30.02 -2.84
CA ILE A 7 -4.22 -29.19 -3.60
C ILE A 7 -5.63 -29.77 -3.51
N ASP A 8 -5.78 -31.08 -3.56
CA ASP A 8 -7.09 -31.74 -3.43
C ASP A 8 -7.66 -31.55 -2.03
N GLU A 9 -6.85 -31.73 -0.99
CA GLU A 9 -7.24 -31.46 0.39
C GLU A 9 -7.64 -29.99 0.59
N LEU A 10 -7.00 -29.04 -0.12
CA LEU A 10 -7.36 -27.61 -0.08
C LEU A 10 -8.74 -27.35 -0.72
N ILE A 11 -9.06 -28.00 -1.84
CA ILE A 11 -10.39 -27.89 -2.47
C ILE A 11 -11.45 -28.42 -1.50
N GLU A 12 -11.27 -29.59 -0.94
CA GLU A 12 -12.20 -30.15 0.04
C GLU A 12 -12.32 -29.28 1.31
N HIS A 13 -11.20 -28.74 1.78
CA HIS A 13 -11.20 -27.79 2.88
C HIS A 13 -12.06 -26.55 2.58
N MET A 14 -11.99 -26.02 1.36
CA MET A 14 -12.80 -24.87 0.94
C MET A 14 -14.28 -25.22 0.85
N LYS A 15 -14.65 -26.37 0.28
CA LYS A 15 -16.02 -26.87 0.26
C LYS A 15 -16.60 -27.03 1.67
N ASN A 16 -15.83 -27.60 2.57
CA ASN A 16 -16.22 -27.75 3.98
C ASN A 16 -16.44 -26.40 4.68
N LYS A 17 -15.78 -25.34 4.22
CA LYS A 17 -16.02 -23.95 4.66
C LYS A 17 -17.21 -23.28 3.97
N GLY A 18 -17.90 -23.97 3.06
CA GLY A 18 -19.06 -23.46 2.33
C GLY A 18 -18.70 -22.57 1.13
N ILE A 19 -17.48 -22.69 0.61
CA ILE A 19 -17.05 -22.02 -0.62
C ILE A 19 -17.50 -22.88 -1.80
N THR A 20 -18.18 -22.28 -2.78
CA THR A 20 -18.65 -22.94 -4.00
C THR A 20 -17.64 -22.75 -5.14
N PHE A 21 -17.83 -23.53 -6.22
CA PHE A 21 -16.99 -23.50 -7.42
C PHE A 21 -17.87 -23.38 -8.68
N ASN A 22 -18.84 -22.47 -8.65
CA ASN A 22 -19.78 -22.27 -9.76
C ASN A 22 -19.19 -21.37 -10.85
N GLU A 23 -18.44 -20.31 -10.44
CA GLU A 23 -17.82 -19.35 -11.35
C GLU A 23 -16.44 -19.80 -11.85
N THR A 24 -15.83 -20.75 -11.19
CA THR A 24 -14.55 -21.33 -11.56
C THR A 24 -14.62 -22.82 -11.21
N SER A 25 -14.43 -23.69 -12.19
CA SER A 25 -14.44 -25.15 -11.97
C SER A 25 -13.35 -25.56 -10.95
N GLU A 26 -13.54 -26.72 -10.30
CA GLU A 26 -12.55 -27.25 -9.36
C GLU A 26 -11.20 -27.52 -10.05
N SER A 27 -11.21 -27.98 -11.30
CA SER A 27 -10.01 -28.19 -12.10
C SER A 27 -9.26 -26.89 -12.36
N ASP A 28 -9.97 -25.80 -12.74
CA ASP A 28 -9.38 -24.48 -12.94
C ASP A 28 -8.90 -23.87 -11.64
N ALA A 29 -9.61 -24.11 -10.54
CA ALA A 29 -9.21 -23.66 -9.21
C ALA A 29 -7.90 -24.33 -8.75
N LYS A 30 -7.75 -25.65 -8.99
CA LYS A 30 -6.52 -26.39 -8.73
C LYS A 30 -5.36 -25.81 -9.55
N LEU A 31 -5.58 -25.60 -10.85
CA LEU A 31 -4.57 -25.03 -11.75
C LEU A 31 -4.17 -23.61 -11.31
N PHE A 32 -5.13 -22.78 -10.91
CA PHE A 32 -4.88 -21.43 -10.39
C PHE A 32 -4.03 -21.45 -9.11
N LEU A 33 -4.31 -22.35 -8.18
CA LEU A 33 -3.55 -22.51 -6.93
C LEU A 33 -2.14 -23.05 -7.15
N GLN A 34 -1.91 -23.79 -8.24
CA GLN A 34 -0.59 -24.31 -8.59
C GLN A 34 0.29 -23.28 -9.31
N LYS A 35 -0.30 -22.45 -10.18
CA LYS A 35 0.47 -21.60 -11.11
C LYS A 35 0.42 -20.11 -10.82
N ASN A 36 -0.67 -19.62 -10.22
CA ASN A 36 -0.93 -18.18 -10.15
C ASN A 36 -0.92 -17.62 -8.73
N ASN A 37 -1.40 -18.39 -7.74
CA ASN A 37 -1.49 -17.90 -6.35
C ASN A 37 -1.57 -19.07 -5.38
N TYR A 38 -1.07 -18.92 -4.19
CA TYR A 38 -1.17 -19.94 -3.16
C TYR A 38 -2.35 -19.69 -2.20
N TYR A 39 -2.88 -20.77 -1.64
CA TYR A 39 -4.11 -20.76 -0.85
C TYR A 39 -4.14 -19.73 0.28
N MET A 40 -3.04 -19.55 1.02
CA MET A 40 -3.01 -18.61 2.16
C MET A 40 -3.34 -17.17 1.74
N LYS A 41 -2.80 -16.70 0.61
CA LYS A 41 -3.11 -15.37 0.06
C LYS A 41 -4.57 -15.27 -0.37
N LEU A 42 -5.04 -16.26 -1.13
CA LEU A 42 -6.43 -16.28 -1.60
C LEU A 42 -7.40 -16.31 -0.41
N ALA A 43 -7.07 -17.09 0.60
CA ALA A 43 -7.86 -17.22 1.82
C ALA A 43 -7.99 -15.92 2.63
N ALA A 44 -7.08 -14.98 2.48
CA ALA A 44 -7.14 -13.69 3.17
C ALA A 44 -8.40 -12.89 2.81
N TYR A 45 -8.83 -12.94 1.55
CA TYR A 45 -10.01 -12.20 1.07
C TYR A 45 -11.34 -12.71 1.61
N ARG A 46 -11.39 -13.93 2.17
CA ARG A 46 -12.59 -14.50 2.81
C ARG A 46 -13.11 -13.65 3.97
N SER A 47 -12.24 -12.88 4.60
CA SER A 47 -12.59 -11.99 5.70
C SER A 47 -13.59 -10.88 5.32
N ASN A 48 -13.78 -10.63 4.02
CA ASN A 48 -14.80 -9.71 3.50
C ASN A 48 -16.20 -10.34 3.40
N TYR A 49 -16.33 -11.63 3.69
CA TYR A 49 -17.58 -12.38 3.57
C TYR A 49 -18.07 -12.86 4.94
N GLU A 50 -19.39 -12.84 5.09
CA GLU A 50 -20.05 -13.28 6.32
C GLU A 50 -20.13 -14.80 6.39
N LYS A 51 -20.20 -15.31 7.62
CA LYS A 51 -20.49 -16.70 7.92
C LYS A 51 -21.91 -16.85 8.42
N CYS A 52 -22.46 -18.04 8.23
CA CYS A 52 -23.69 -18.46 8.91
C CYS A 52 -23.42 -18.57 10.41
N SER A 53 -24.36 -18.11 11.22
CA SER A 53 -24.24 -18.11 12.69
C SER A 53 -25.16 -19.17 13.35
N THR A 54 -25.95 -19.91 12.56
CA THR A 54 -26.91 -20.90 13.08
C THR A 54 -27.18 -21.99 12.06
N GLY A 55 -27.69 -23.14 12.56
CA GLY A 55 -28.17 -24.26 11.77
C GLY A 55 -27.07 -25.12 11.14
N LYS A 56 -27.45 -26.01 10.20
CA LYS A 56 -26.53 -26.97 9.53
C LYS A 56 -25.38 -26.35 8.80
N ARG A 57 -25.40 -25.03 8.58
CA ARG A 57 -24.32 -24.27 7.90
C ARG A 57 -23.54 -23.36 8.85
N ASP A 58 -23.67 -23.54 10.16
CA ASP A 58 -22.91 -22.73 11.12
C ASP A 58 -21.41 -22.71 10.84
N GLY A 59 -20.80 -21.54 10.93
CA GLY A 59 -19.38 -21.31 10.62
C GLY A 59 -19.00 -21.36 9.14
N LYS A 60 -19.91 -21.74 8.22
CA LYS A 60 -19.66 -21.74 6.77
C LYS A 60 -19.92 -20.36 6.16
N TYR A 61 -19.18 -20.02 5.10
CA TYR A 61 -19.36 -18.74 4.40
C TYR A 61 -20.73 -18.67 3.71
N LYS A 62 -21.31 -17.46 3.73
CA LYS A 62 -22.53 -17.12 2.99
C LYS A 62 -22.16 -16.66 1.59
N LYS A 63 -22.74 -17.26 0.55
CA LYS A 63 -22.64 -16.79 -0.84
C LYS A 63 -21.19 -16.49 -1.27
N LEU A 64 -20.24 -17.34 -0.92
CA LEU A 64 -18.85 -17.19 -1.30
C LEU A 64 -18.47 -18.24 -2.34
N ASP A 65 -18.02 -17.78 -3.49
CA ASP A 65 -17.47 -18.62 -4.56
C ASP A 65 -15.96 -18.45 -4.68
N PHE A 66 -15.26 -19.49 -5.15
CA PHE A 66 -13.82 -19.44 -5.40
C PHE A 66 -13.49 -18.36 -6.44
N GLY A 67 -14.31 -18.20 -7.48
CA GLY A 67 -14.16 -17.18 -8.51
C GLY A 67 -14.12 -15.76 -7.93
N TYR A 68 -14.88 -15.50 -6.86
CA TYR A 68 -14.89 -14.18 -6.20
C TYR A 68 -13.55 -13.88 -5.51
N LEU A 69 -12.95 -14.89 -4.85
CA LEU A 69 -11.64 -14.77 -4.22
C LEU A 69 -10.54 -14.57 -5.26
N LYS A 70 -10.60 -15.34 -6.36
CA LYS A 70 -9.71 -15.20 -7.52
C LYS A 70 -9.78 -13.79 -8.09
N GLU A 71 -10.98 -13.26 -8.27
CA GLU A 71 -11.21 -11.92 -8.81
C GLU A 71 -10.67 -10.83 -7.86
N LEU A 72 -10.97 -10.92 -6.54
CA LEU A 72 -10.40 -9.99 -5.56
C LEU A 72 -8.88 -10.01 -5.56
N SER A 73 -8.26 -11.19 -5.67
CA SER A 73 -6.79 -11.30 -5.70
C SER A 73 -6.19 -10.62 -6.94
N THR A 74 -6.90 -10.67 -8.07
CA THR A 74 -6.47 -10.02 -9.31
C THR A 74 -6.65 -8.50 -9.23
N ILE A 75 -7.79 -8.02 -8.72
CA ILE A 75 -8.03 -6.58 -8.48
C ILE A 75 -6.95 -6.02 -7.54
N ASP A 76 -6.66 -6.73 -6.45
CA ASP A 76 -5.65 -6.34 -5.47
C ASP A 76 -4.24 -6.27 -6.08
N MET A 77 -3.91 -7.18 -6.99
CA MET A 77 -2.63 -7.16 -7.71
C MET A 77 -2.48 -5.88 -8.55
N TYR A 78 -3.48 -5.53 -9.34
CA TYR A 78 -3.44 -4.30 -10.15
C TYR A 78 -3.40 -3.04 -9.29
N LEU A 79 -4.15 -3.02 -8.18
CA LEU A 79 -4.11 -1.91 -7.24
C LEU A 79 -2.71 -1.73 -6.64
N ARG A 80 -2.04 -2.83 -6.27
CA ARG A 80 -0.66 -2.76 -5.75
C ARG A 80 0.31 -2.17 -6.76
N TYR A 81 0.17 -2.45 -8.05
CA TYR A 81 1.02 -1.86 -9.08
C TYR A 81 0.86 -0.34 -9.13
N ILE A 82 -0.38 0.15 -9.13
CA ILE A 82 -0.65 1.60 -9.13
C ILE A 82 -0.10 2.24 -7.85
N ILE A 83 -0.29 1.61 -6.69
CA ILE A 83 0.24 2.09 -5.40
C ILE A 83 1.77 2.14 -5.44
N MET A 84 2.43 1.12 -5.98
CA MET A 84 3.90 1.12 -6.10
C MET A 84 4.39 2.26 -6.97
N ASP A 85 3.77 2.49 -8.12
CA ASP A 85 4.10 3.62 -8.98
C ASP A 85 3.98 4.97 -8.24
N MET A 86 2.86 5.16 -7.49
CA MET A 86 2.68 6.38 -6.68
C MET A 86 3.75 6.52 -5.59
N CYS A 87 4.13 5.43 -4.94
CA CYS A 87 5.14 5.44 -3.89
C CYS A 87 6.54 5.71 -4.44
N LEU A 88 6.87 5.23 -5.64
CA LEU A 88 8.13 5.54 -6.32
C LEU A 88 8.20 7.03 -6.70
N ASP A 89 7.10 7.59 -7.21
CA ASP A 89 7.00 9.03 -7.49
C ASP A 89 7.24 9.85 -6.19
N ILE A 90 6.59 9.46 -5.08
CA ILE A 90 6.76 10.12 -3.76
C ILE A 90 8.22 10.02 -3.29
N GLU A 91 8.82 8.83 -3.34
CA GLU A 91 10.21 8.61 -2.93
C GLU A 91 11.17 9.53 -3.70
N HIS A 92 11.00 9.62 -5.02
CA HIS A 92 11.81 10.49 -5.87
C HIS A 92 11.66 11.97 -5.47
N VAL A 93 10.44 12.46 -5.32
CA VAL A 93 10.21 13.87 -4.95
C VAL A 93 10.77 14.20 -3.57
N ILE A 94 10.71 13.27 -2.61
CA ILE A 94 11.32 13.47 -1.29
C ILE A 94 12.84 13.59 -1.40
N LYS A 95 13.51 12.76 -2.23
CA LYS A 95 14.94 12.88 -2.50
C LYS A 95 15.28 14.25 -3.08
N VAL A 96 14.52 14.70 -4.09
CA VAL A 96 14.73 16.02 -4.72
C VAL A 96 14.58 17.15 -3.68
N LYS A 97 13.51 17.15 -2.89
CA LYS A 97 13.27 18.17 -1.85
C LYS A 97 14.37 18.19 -0.79
N LEU A 98 14.81 17.02 -0.35
CA LEU A 98 15.87 16.91 0.65
C LEU A 98 17.20 17.45 0.10
N ILE A 99 17.57 17.07 -1.13
CA ILE A 99 18.82 17.53 -1.77
C ILE A 99 18.77 19.04 -2.03
N ASP A 100 17.64 19.57 -2.49
CA ASP A 100 17.43 20.99 -2.70
C ASP A 100 17.61 21.79 -1.40
N ASP A 101 16.98 21.37 -0.31
CA ASP A 101 17.09 22.01 1.01
C ASP A 101 18.53 21.97 1.52
N ILE A 102 19.24 20.83 1.42
CA ILE A 102 20.65 20.68 1.82
C ILE A 102 21.56 21.58 0.95
N THR A 103 21.30 21.64 -0.36
CA THR A 103 22.11 22.46 -1.28
C THR A 103 21.98 23.95 -0.96
N ASN A 104 20.80 24.38 -0.53
CA ASN A 104 20.55 25.77 -0.16
C ASN A 104 20.91 26.10 1.30
N ASN A 105 21.36 25.12 2.08
CA ASN A 105 21.76 25.30 3.47
C ASN A 105 23.24 25.68 3.58
N PRO A 106 23.59 26.93 3.93
CA PRO A 106 24.97 27.37 4.00
C PRO A 106 25.81 26.69 5.09
N SER A 107 25.19 25.93 5.98
CA SER A 107 25.85 25.17 7.03
C SER A 107 26.19 23.73 6.62
N GLU A 108 25.91 23.35 5.37
CA GLU A 108 26.13 21.99 4.85
C GLU A 108 27.08 21.98 3.65
N ASP A 109 27.92 20.93 3.60
CA ASP A 109 28.79 20.60 2.47
C ASP A 109 28.30 19.35 1.69
N GLY A 110 27.14 18.80 2.11
CA GLY A 110 26.58 17.58 1.57
C GLY A 110 27.21 16.28 2.08
N TYR A 111 28.23 16.34 2.92
CA TYR A 111 28.90 15.19 3.56
C TYR A 111 28.65 15.17 5.06
N ASP A 112 28.64 16.34 5.71
CA ASP A 112 28.60 16.44 7.17
C ASP A 112 27.34 15.83 7.78
N ILE A 113 26.18 16.12 7.19
CA ILE A 113 24.91 15.55 7.65
C ILE A 113 24.85 14.01 7.52
N VAL A 114 25.41 13.46 6.44
CA VAL A 114 25.48 12.00 6.25
C VAL A 114 26.40 11.38 7.28
N ARG A 115 27.58 12.01 7.51
CA ARG A 115 28.53 11.55 8.55
C ARG A 115 27.91 11.56 9.94
N LYS A 116 27.24 12.66 10.32
CA LYS A 116 26.51 12.78 11.61
C LYS A 116 25.41 11.73 11.74
N PHE A 117 24.66 11.50 10.66
CA PHE A 117 23.60 10.49 10.64
C PHE A 117 24.15 9.07 10.84
N ILE A 118 25.23 8.71 10.14
CA ILE A 118 25.87 7.39 10.24
C ILE A 118 26.51 7.20 11.62
N ALA A 119 27.04 8.26 12.23
CA ALA A 119 27.65 8.21 13.55
C ALA A 119 26.64 8.03 14.70
N LYS A 120 25.34 8.22 14.47
CA LYS A 120 24.33 7.83 15.47
C LYS A 120 24.39 6.32 15.71
N ASP A 121 24.15 5.92 16.95
CA ASP A 121 24.03 4.50 17.33
C ASP A 121 23.24 3.73 16.30
N ASP A 122 22.94 2.64 16.15
CA ASP A 122 22.13 1.86 15.19
C ASP A 122 22.32 2.15 13.68
N ASN A 123 22.83 3.32 13.29
CA ASN A 123 22.95 3.67 11.87
C ASN A 123 24.14 3.00 11.17
N LEU A 124 25.08 2.41 11.90
CA LEU A 124 26.08 1.49 11.35
C LEU A 124 25.44 0.30 10.61
N ARG A 125 24.19 -0.04 10.96
CA ARG A 125 23.38 -1.02 10.23
C ARG A 125 23.18 -0.60 8.78
N ILE A 126 22.97 0.68 8.52
CA ILE A 126 22.76 1.23 7.18
C ILE A 126 24.03 1.06 6.33
N LEU A 127 25.20 1.37 6.86
CA LEU A 127 26.48 1.12 6.17
C LEU A 127 26.70 -0.36 5.86
N LYS A 128 26.38 -1.26 6.79
CA LYS A 128 26.46 -2.71 6.56
C LYS A 128 25.52 -3.14 5.43
N ASN A 129 24.28 -2.61 5.41
CA ASN A 129 23.31 -2.88 4.33
C ASN A 129 23.83 -2.39 2.99
N ILE A 130 24.31 -1.15 2.90
CA ILE A 130 24.91 -0.60 1.67
C ILE A 130 26.07 -1.49 1.21
N ARG A 131 26.98 -1.87 2.13
CA ARG A 131 28.11 -2.75 1.79
C ARG A 131 27.67 -4.11 1.27
N SER A 132 26.55 -4.67 1.78
CA SER A 132 26.03 -5.95 1.31
C SER A 132 25.53 -5.91 -0.13
N HIS A 133 25.19 -4.73 -0.67
CA HIS A 133 24.78 -4.53 -2.06
C HIS A 133 25.94 -4.26 -3.04
N LYS A 134 27.20 -4.31 -2.56
CA LYS A 134 28.39 -4.09 -3.40
C LYS A 134 28.50 -5.08 -4.58
N SER A 135 27.88 -6.26 -4.47
CA SER A 135 27.82 -7.24 -5.54
C SER A 135 26.75 -6.98 -6.59
N GLY A 136 25.84 -6.01 -6.36
CA GLY A 136 24.76 -5.66 -7.29
C GLY A 136 25.26 -4.75 -8.40
N GLU A 137 24.89 -5.03 -9.66
CA GLU A 137 25.38 -4.31 -10.84
C GLU A 137 25.09 -2.79 -10.81
N TYR A 138 23.86 -2.40 -10.42
CA TYR A 138 23.40 -1.02 -10.62
C TYR A 138 24.03 0.02 -9.68
N CYS A 139 24.45 -0.35 -8.48
CA CYS A 139 24.99 0.58 -7.49
C CYS A 139 26.47 0.32 -7.15
N LYS A 140 27.08 -0.69 -7.76
CA LYS A 140 28.44 -1.12 -7.45
C LYS A 140 29.46 0.02 -7.55
N ASP A 141 29.46 0.72 -8.67
CA ASP A 141 30.42 1.80 -8.94
C ASP A 141 30.27 2.97 -7.96
N LEU A 142 29.03 3.30 -7.57
CA LEU A 142 28.76 4.32 -6.56
C LEU A 142 29.29 3.90 -5.18
N ILE A 143 29.08 2.64 -4.80
CA ILE A 143 29.56 2.11 -3.52
C ILE A 143 31.09 2.05 -3.52
N GLU A 144 31.72 1.55 -4.58
CA GLU A 144 33.18 1.44 -4.67
C GLU A 144 33.88 2.80 -4.63
N LYS A 145 33.29 3.81 -5.28
CA LYS A 145 33.85 5.15 -5.35
C LYS A 145 33.74 5.92 -4.03
N TYR A 146 32.62 5.78 -3.30
CA TYR A 146 32.31 6.67 -2.17
C TYR A 146 32.33 6.00 -0.80
N TYR A 147 32.38 4.67 -0.70
CA TYR A 147 32.42 3.98 0.59
C TYR A 147 33.71 4.27 1.34
N PRO A 148 33.66 4.58 2.65
CA PRO A 148 32.48 4.72 3.51
C PRO A 148 31.91 6.16 3.62
N TYR A 149 32.44 7.12 2.87
CA TYR A 149 32.14 8.55 2.96
C TYR A 149 31.26 9.00 1.81
N PHE A 150 29.96 8.89 2.00
CA PHE A 150 28.98 9.19 0.96
C PHE A 150 28.54 10.65 0.98
N PRO A 151 28.57 11.37 -0.16
CA PRO A 151 27.82 12.61 -0.28
C PRO A 151 26.33 12.32 -0.31
N VAL A 152 25.51 13.29 0.13
CA VAL A 152 24.06 13.10 0.28
C VAL A 152 23.37 12.62 -1.00
N TRP A 153 23.77 13.16 -2.17
CA TRP A 153 23.18 12.78 -3.47
C TRP A 153 23.48 11.33 -3.89
N VAL A 154 24.53 10.72 -3.35
CA VAL A 154 24.81 9.28 -3.51
C VAL A 154 24.13 8.48 -2.40
N PHE A 155 24.16 8.98 -1.17
CA PHE A 155 23.63 8.29 -0.01
C PHE A 155 22.13 7.98 -0.17
N VAL A 156 21.33 8.95 -0.64
CA VAL A 156 19.87 8.78 -0.84
C VAL A 156 19.52 7.75 -1.93
N GLU A 157 20.44 7.45 -2.85
CA GLU A 157 20.25 6.41 -3.87
C GLU A 157 20.51 4.98 -3.33
N LEU A 158 21.28 4.89 -2.25
CA LEU A 158 21.74 3.61 -1.70
C LEU A 158 20.92 3.10 -0.50
N ILE A 159 20.11 3.97 0.11
CA ILE A 159 19.34 3.63 1.31
C ILE A 159 17.90 3.21 0.96
N SER A 160 17.27 2.43 1.85
CA SER A 160 15.87 2.05 1.70
C SER A 160 14.94 3.25 1.89
N PHE A 161 13.71 3.15 1.37
CA PHE A 161 12.68 4.19 1.60
C PHE A 161 12.44 4.47 3.10
N GLY A 162 12.48 3.44 3.94
CA GLY A 162 12.37 3.62 5.40
C GLY A 162 13.55 4.40 5.98
N ASP A 163 14.76 4.09 5.55
CA ASP A 163 15.97 4.81 5.98
C ASP A 163 16.01 6.24 5.43
N LEU A 164 15.49 6.47 4.22
CA LEU A 164 15.31 7.83 3.66
C LEU A 164 14.38 8.69 4.53
N LEU A 165 13.24 8.15 4.95
CA LEU A 165 12.32 8.87 5.85
C LEU A 165 12.97 9.17 7.20
N TYR A 166 13.75 8.23 7.73
CA TYR A 166 14.49 8.43 8.97
C TYR A 166 15.58 9.49 8.81
N PHE A 167 16.28 9.49 7.66
CA PHE A 167 17.27 10.52 7.34
C PHE A 167 16.63 11.92 7.19
N CYS A 168 15.47 12.02 6.53
CA CYS A 168 14.70 13.28 6.46
C CYS A 168 14.30 13.79 7.86
N SER A 169 13.91 12.88 8.76
CA SER A 169 13.58 13.24 10.15
C SER A 169 14.80 13.75 10.90
N PHE A 170 15.92 13.05 10.78
CA PHE A 170 17.19 13.44 11.39
C PHE A 170 17.68 14.82 10.89
N TYR A 171 17.67 15.04 9.57
CA TYR A 171 17.99 16.33 9.00
C TYR A 171 17.08 17.43 9.53
N GLY A 172 15.79 17.15 9.59
CA GLY A 172 14.80 18.08 10.14
C GLY A 172 15.01 18.42 11.63
N GLU A 173 15.47 17.46 12.44
CA GLU A 173 15.85 17.69 13.84
C GLU A 173 17.08 18.59 13.96
N VAL A 174 18.10 18.37 13.14
CA VAL A 174 19.36 19.12 13.17
C VAL A 174 19.16 20.58 12.75
N TYR A 175 18.41 20.81 11.68
CA TYR A 175 18.26 22.15 11.08
C TYR A 175 16.91 22.82 11.34
N ARG A 176 16.02 22.18 12.14
CA ARG A 176 14.68 22.69 12.49
C ARG A 176 13.81 22.96 11.26
N VAL A 177 13.91 22.10 10.26
CA VAL A 177 13.12 22.15 9.04
C VAL A 177 12.23 20.90 8.92
N GLN A 178 11.16 20.99 8.17
CA GLN A 178 10.28 19.85 7.93
C GLN A 178 10.26 19.47 6.44
N ILE A 179 11.04 18.47 6.06
CA ILE A 179 11.06 17.95 4.69
C ILE A 179 9.73 17.22 4.38
N VAL A 180 9.26 16.39 5.32
CA VAL A 180 8.03 15.60 5.19
C VAL A 180 7.26 15.51 6.51
N ASN A 181 5.96 15.25 6.43
CA ASN A 181 5.15 14.93 7.62
C ASN A 181 5.36 13.46 8.00
N ASN A 182 6.15 13.20 9.03
CA ASN A 182 6.55 11.85 9.46
C ASN A 182 5.36 10.93 9.75
N THR A 183 4.27 11.45 10.37
CA THR A 183 3.10 10.64 10.71
C THR A 183 2.40 10.10 9.46
N LEU A 184 2.22 10.97 8.45
CA LEU A 184 1.59 10.59 7.18
C LEU A 184 2.52 9.67 6.38
N MET A 185 3.83 9.97 6.37
CA MET A 185 4.81 9.18 5.64
C MET A 185 4.99 7.77 6.20
N ASN A 186 4.83 7.57 7.51
CA ASN A 186 4.78 6.21 8.08
C ASN A 186 3.65 5.38 7.48
N THR A 187 2.46 5.98 7.29
CA THR A 187 1.34 5.29 6.64
C THR A 187 1.66 4.97 5.16
N VAL A 188 2.25 5.91 4.43
CA VAL A 188 2.69 5.70 3.04
C VAL A 188 3.72 4.57 2.95
N ARG A 189 4.72 4.56 3.85
CA ARG A 189 5.72 3.48 3.94
C ARG A 189 5.08 2.13 4.18
N ASP A 190 4.11 2.05 5.09
CA ASP A 190 3.44 0.79 5.43
C ASP A 190 2.62 0.26 4.25
N VAL A 191 1.92 1.14 3.51
CA VAL A 191 1.19 0.78 2.28
C VAL A 191 2.15 0.35 1.17
N ARG A 192 3.25 1.09 0.98
CA ARG A 192 4.32 0.75 0.01
C ARG A 192 4.91 -0.62 0.30
N ASN A 193 5.26 -0.88 1.55
CA ASN A 193 5.84 -2.15 1.94
C ASN A 193 4.83 -3.30 1.77
N ALA A 194 3.57 -3.08 2.12
CA ALA A 194 2.52 -4.05 1.88
C ALA A 194 2.36 -4.37 0.37
N ALA A 195 2.41 -3.36 -0.49
CA ALA A 195 2.34 -3.53 -1.94
C ALA A 195 3.57 -4.26 -2.49
N ALA A 196 4.78 -3.85 -2.09
CA ALA A 196 6.05 -4.44 -2.53
C ALA A 196 6.19 -5.92 -2.13
N HIS A 197 5.78 -6.28 -0.91
CA HIS A 197 5.77 -7.67 -0.44
C HIS A 197 4.54 -8.46 -0.91
N SER A 198 3.76 -7.91 -1.82
CA SER A 198 2.53 -8.54 -2.33
C SER A 198 1.54 -8.93 -1.23
N ASN A 199 1.45 -8.18 -0.13
CA ASN A 199 0.44 -8.39 0.90
C ASN A 199 -0.96 -8.07 0.38
N CYS A 200 -1.98 -8.73 0.93
CA CYS A 200 -3.36 -8.56 0.51
C CYS A 200 -3.93 -7.24 1.05
N LEU A 201 -3.93 -6.18 0.26
CA LEU A 201 -4.44 -4.86 0.65
C LEU A 201 -5.96 -4.86 0.84
N LEU A 202 -6.68 -5.60 -0.01
CA LEU A 202 -8.13 -5.74 0.04
C LEU A 202 -8.61 -6.81 1.03
N ASN A 203 -7.71 -7.28 1.91
CA ASN A 203 -8.09 -8.12 3.04
C ASN A 203 -8.81 -7.26 4.09
N LYS A 204 -9.94 -7.76 4.62
CA LYS A 204 -10.73 -7.07 5.68
C LYS A 204 -11.00 -5.59 5.37
N MET A 205 -11.53 -5.28 4.19
CA MET A 205 -11.73 -3.90 3.71
C MET A 205 -12.51 -3.00 4.69
N THR A 206 -13.34 -3.58 5.56
CA THR A 206 -14.11 -2.85 6.58
C THR A 206 -13.56 -3.02 7.99
N GLU A 207 -12.32 -3.51 8.16
CA GLU A 207 -11.64 -3.50 9.46
C GLU A 207 -11.42 -2.06 9.91
N ARG A 208 -11.81 -1.76 11.13
CA ARG A 208 -11.65 -0.40 11.67
C ARG A 208 -10.22 -0.16 12.15
N ILE A 209 -9.78 1.07 12.08
CA ILE A 209 -8.59 1.54 12.81
C ILE A 209 -8.83 1.35 14.31
N ASP A 210 -7.75 1.25 15.07
CA ASP A 210 -7.82 1.17 16.52
C ASP A 210 -8.66 2.31 17.09
N SER A 211 -9.55 2.01 18.04
CA SER A 211 -10.45 3.00 18.67
C SER A 211 -9.71 4.12 19.39
N THR A 212 -8.45 3.89 19.79
CA THR A 212 -7.57 4.90 20.39
C THR A 212 -6.98 5.86 19.38
N LYS A 213 -6.97 5.49 18.07
CA LYS A 213 -6.43 6.32 17.00
C LYS A 213 -7.52 7.19 16.39
N GLN A 214 -7.23 8.48 16.31
CA GLN A 214 -8.07 9.43 15.59
C GLN A 214 -7.68 9.51 14.12
N VAL A 215 -8.68 9.74 13.27
CA VAL A 215 -8.43 10.07 11.85
C VAL A 215 -7.75 11.44 11.80
N ASN A 216 -6.66 11.54 11.05
CA ASN A 216 -5.95 12.79 10.86
C ASN A 216 -6.88 13.83 10.20
N ASN A 217 -6.86 15.06 10.74
CA ASN A 217 -7.73 16.15 10.28
C ASN A 217 -7.42 16.56 8.83
N ASP A 218 -6.17 16.55 8.41
CA ASP A 218 -5.77 16.91 7.04
C ASP A 218 -6.38 15.94 6.04
N ILE A 219 -6.36 14.63 6.35
CA ILE A 219 -6.98 13.60 5.53
C ILE A 219 -8.50 13.78 5.45
N SER A 220 -9.14 14.10 6.58
CA SER A 220 -10.58 14.39 6.61
C SER A 220 -10.92 15.66 5.83
N ASN A 221 -10.09 16.70 5.93
CA ASN A 221 -10.28 17.96 5.23
C ASN A 221 -10.04 17.83 3.72
N PHE A 222 -9.06 17.00 3.30
CA PHE A 222 -8.78 16.74 1.90
C PHE A 222 -10.01 16.28 1.12
N ILE A 223 -10.82 15.41 1.71
CA ILE A 223 -12.05 14.92 1.06
C ILE A 223 -13.32 15.68 1.52
N LYS A 224 -13.18 16.72 2.35
CA LYS A 224 -14.28 17.59 2.76
C LYS A 224 -14.68 18.50 1.61
N GLY A 225 -15.95 18.48 1.26
CA GLY A 225 -16.47 19.30 0.15
C GLY A 225 -16.41 18.63 -1.22
N MET A 226 -15.85 17.42 -1.32
CA MET A 226 -15.96 16.63 -2.55
C MET A 226 -17.43 16.29 -2.83
N SER A 227 -17.84 16.41 -4.09
CA SER A 227 -19.21 16.16 -4.50
C SER A 227 -19.63 14.71 -4.20
N ASN A 228 -20.88 14.54 -3.80
CA ASN A 228 -21.48 13.22 -3.46
C ASN A 228 -20.83 12.48 -2.28
N ILE A 229 -20.05 13.17 -1.44
CA ILE A 229 -19.47 12.63 -0.20
C ILE A 229 -20.03 13.39 1.00
N SER A 230 -21.05 12.82 1.67
CA SER A 230 -21.61 13.41 2.88
C SER A 230 -20.64 13.33 4.06
N LYS A 231 -20.83 14.19 5.09
CA LYS A 231 -20.06 14.17 6.35
C LYS A 231 -20.09 12.76 6.99
N THR A 232 -21.27 12.13 7.04
CA THR A 232 -21.45 10.79 7.62
C THR A 232 -20.67 9.74 6.81
N SER A 233 -20.76 9.78 5.49
CA SER A 233 -20.00 8.87 4.61
C SER A 233 -18.50 9.04 4.82
N ARG A 234 -17.99 10.27 4.84
CA ARG A 234 -16.58 10.57 5.10
C ARG A 234 -16.10 10.00 6.43
N VAL A 235 -16.77 10.33 7.52
CA VAL A 235 -16.39 9.90 8.88
C VAL A 235 -16.41 8.38 9.01
N ASN A 236 -17.43 7.71 8.47
CA ASN A 236 -17.55 6.26 8.59
C ASN A 236 -16.49 5.51 7.76
N ASN A 237 -16.23 5.96 6.53
CA ASN A 237 -15.28 5.28 5.65
C ASN A 237 -13.82 5.52 6.06
N LEU A 238 -13.47 6.71 6.55
CA LEU A 238 -12.10 6.97 7.05
C LEU A 238 -11.75 6.19 8.32
N LYS A 239 -12.73 5.60 9.01
CA LYS A 239 -12.48 4.67 10.13
C LYS A 239 -12.07 3.27 9.64
N TYR A 240 -12.20 2.93 8.37
CA TYR A 240 -11.70 1.68 7.84
C TYR A 240 -10.20 1.79 7.54
N LYS A 241 -9.43 0.83 8.05
CA LYS A 241 -7.96 0.83 7.96
C LYS A 241 -7.45 0.97 6.53
N PHE A 242 -7.97 0.15 5.61
CA PHE A 242 -7.60 0.22 4.19
C PHE A 242 -7.93 1.59 3.60
N THR A 243 -9.17 2.06 3.80
CA THR A 243 -9.61 3.37 3.26
C THR A 243 -8.77 4.51 3.83
N ASN A 244 -8.52 4.52 5.14
CA ASN A 244 -7.69 5.55 5.76
C ASN A 244 -6.29 5.60 5.15
N SER A 245 -5.63 4.44 5.03
CA SER A 245 -4.28 4.34 4.47
C SER A 245 -4.24 4.75 3.00
N PHE A 246 -5.23 4.35 2.20
CA PHE A 246 -5.28 4.70 0.77
C PHE A 246 -5.58 6.20 0.55
N ILE A 247 -6.50 6.78 1.32
CA ILE A 247 -6.77 8.23 1.24
C ILE A 247 -5.56 9.03 1.75
N THR A 248 -4.82 8.53 2.75
CA THR A 248 -3.56 9.15 3.19
C THR A 248 -2.53 9.17 2.05
N LEU A 249 -2.38 8.06 1.32
CA LEU A 249 -1.50 8.01 0.15
C LEU A 249 -1.92 9.03 -0.91
N LEU A 250 -3.23 9.13 -1.23
CA LEU A 250 -3.75 10.10 -2.19
C LEU A 250 -3.48 11.54 -1.75
N TYR A 251 -3.69 11.85 -0.47
CA TYR A 251 -3.42 13.19 0.09
C TYR A 251 -1.94 13.57 -0.01
N VAL A 252 -1.05 12.66 0.43
CA VAL A 252 0.40 12.89 0.34
C VAL A 252 0.83 13.08 -1.11
N TYR A 253 0.29 12.27 -2.01
CA TYR A 253 0.54 12.39 -3.45
C TYR A 253 0.06 13.74 -3.99
N ASP A 254 -1.13 14.19 -3.57
CA ASP A 254 -1.68 15.49 -3.98
C ASP A 254 -0.82 16.66 -3.46
N CYS A 255 -0.29 16.57 -2.27
CA CYS A 255 0.57 17.62 -1.69
C CYS A 255 1.96 17.71 -2.34
N LEU A 256 2.50 16.59 -2.81
CA LEU A 256 3.89 16.51 -3.25
C LEU A 256 4.07 16.64 -4.77
N MET A 257 3.10 16.17 -5.56
CA MET A 257 3.27 16.05 -7.01
C MET A 257 2.83 17.31 -7.76
N SER A 258 3.41 17.50 -8.95
CA SER A 258 2.92 18.48 -9.92
C SER A 258 1.52 18.12 -10.43
N ASP A 259 0.76 19.11 -10.89
CA ASP A 259 -0.60 18.89 -11.40
C ASP A 259 -0.64 17.88 -12.56
N SER A 260 0.34 17.92 -13.44
CA SER A 260 0.48 16.96 -14.54
C SER A 260 0.62 15.51 -14.03
N SER A 261 1.53 15.29 -13.07
CA SER A 261 1.75 13.96 -12.46
C SER A 261 0.52 13.46 -11.71
N LYS A 262 -0.16 14.35 -10.95
CA LYS A 262 -1.41 14.04 -10.25
C LYS A 262 -2.46 13.52 -11.23
N GLN A 263 -2.73 14.29 -12.28
CA GLN A 263 -3.78 13.97 -13.24
C GLN A 263 -3.51 12.65 -13.97
N LYS A 264 -2.26 12.37 -14.30
CA LYS A 264 -1.87 11.07 -14.88
C LYS A 264 -2.26 9.90 -13.97
N ARG A 265 -1.91 9.97 -12.68
CA ARG A 265 -2.19 8.90 -11.71
C ARG A 265 -3.68 8.80 -11.36
N TYR A 266 -4.37 9.93 -11.23
CA TYR A 266 -5.81 9.92 -10.95
C TYR A 266 -6.61 9.33 -12.11
N LYS A 267 -6.25 9.66 -13.36
CA LYS A 267 -6.84 9.03 -14.56
C LYS A 267 -6.54 7.53 -14.63
N GLN A 268 -5.34 7.10 -14.25
CA GLN A 268 -4.99 5.67 -14.13
C GLN A 268 -5.86 4.95 -13.10
N LEU A 269 -6.03 5.53 -11.91
CA LEU A 269 -6.92 5.01 -10.86
C LEU A 269 -8.38 4.97 -11.32
N GLN A 270 -8.85 6.03 -11.97
CA GLN A 270 -10.21 6.08 -12.53
C GLN A 270 -10.43 5.00 -13.59
N GLY A 271 -9.48 4.84 -14.51
CA GLY A 271 -9.52 3.77 -15.52
C GLY A 271 -9.52 2.38 -14.89
N PHE A 272 -8.74 2.17 -13.84
CA PHE A 272 -8.74 0.93 -13.06
C PHE A 272 -10.11 0.66 -12.43
N LEU A 273 -10.70 1.66 -11.74
CA LEU A 273 -12.01 1.54 -11.09
C LEU A 273 -13.14 1.31 -12.08
N ASN A 274 -13.13 2.02 -13.22
CA ASN A 274 -14.18 1.94 -14.25
C ASN A 274 -13.97 0.77 -15.24
N GLY A 275 -12.82 0.13 -15.23
CA GLY A 275 -12.48 -0.98 -16.11
C GLY A 275 -12.30 -2.30 -15.36
N ARG A 276 -11.09 -2.50 -14.80
CA ARG A 276 -10.71 -3.79 -14.21
C ARG A 276 -11.60 -4.19 -13.01
N VAL A 277 -11.92 -3.23 -12.15
CA VAL A 277 -12.71 -3.50 -10.92
C VAL A 277 -14.14 -3.92 -11.24
N ILE A 278 -14.73 -3.35 -12.26
CA ILE A 278 -16.13 -3.65 -12.62
C ILE A 278 -16.29 -4.78 -13.66
N LYS A 279 -15.19 -5.34 -14.17
CA LYS A 279 -15.22 -6.39 -15.19
C LYS A 279 -16.16 -7.56 -14.79
N ASN A 280 -16.05 -8.03 -13.57
CA ASN A 280 -16.86 -9.10 -13.00
C ASN A 280 -17.70 -8.58 -11.81
N LYS A 281 -18.34 -7.40 -11.98
CA LYS A 281 -19.09 -6.74 -10.90
C LYS A 281 -20.22 -7.61 -10.32
N SER A 282 -20.80 -8.50 -11.13
CA SER A 282 -21.86 -9.44 -10.71
C SER A 282 -21.42 -10.30 -9.51
N TYR A 283 -20.15 -10.62 -9.40
CA TYR A 283 -19.60 -11.41 -8.28
C TYR A 283 -19.74 -10.72 -6.92
N PHE A 284 -19.86 -9.40 -6.92
CA PHE A 284 -19.80 -8.58 -5.70
C PHE A 284 -21.10 -7.86 -5.35
N ILE A 285 -22.09 -7.81 -6.25
CA ILE A 285 -23.35 -7.05 -6.07
C ILE A 285 -24.05 -7.40 -4.74
N SER A 286 -24.04 -8.66 -4.34
CA SER A 286 -24.67 -9.10 -3.08
C SER A 286 -23.85 -8.79 -1.83
N ASN A 287 -22.61 -8.31 -1.96
CA ASN A 287 -21.73 -7.97 -0.85
C ASN A 287 -21.70 -6.45 -0.65
N THR A 288 -22.61 -5.95 0.19
CA THR A 288 -22.77 -4.52 0.46
C THR A 288 -21.50 -3.84 1.02
N LYS A 289 -20.63 -4.61 1.72
CA LYS A 289 -19.36 -4.09 2.26
C LYS A 289 -18.39 -3.79 1.14
N ILE A 290 -18.17 -4.72 0.21
CA ILE A 290 -17.29 -4.54 -0.95
C ILE A 290 -17.81 -3.41 -1.84
N VAL A 291 -19.11 -3.42 -2.15
CA VAL A 291 -19.76 -2.38 -2.96
C VAL A 291 -19.66 -1.01 -2.29
N GLY A 292 -19.85 -0.93 -0.98
CA GLY A 292 -19.74 0.31 -0.22
C GLY A 292 -18.32 0.92 -0.29
N VAL A 293 -17.30 0.09 -0.10
CA VAL A 293 -15.89 0.51 -0.20
C VAL A 293 -15.59 0.98 -1.63
N TYR A 294 -15.97 0.21 -2.65
CA TYR A 294 -15.79 0.61 -4.05
C TYR A 294 -16.44 1.96 -4.35
N ASN A 295 -17.72 2.14 -4.01
CA ASN A 295 -18.46 3.37 -4.30
C ASN A 295 -17.84 4.59 -3.61
N PHE A 296 -17.33 4.44 -2.41
CA PHE A 296 -16.65 5.53 -1.70
C PHE A 296 -15.36 5.94 -2.41
N HIS A 297 -14.48 4.98 -2.72
CA HIS A 297 -13.22 5.26 -3.41
C HIS A 297 -13.45 5.82 -4.81
N LYS A 298 -14.44 5.29 -5.55
CA LYS A 298 -14.83 5.83 -6.85
C LYS A 298 -15.21 7.30 -6.77
N LYS A 299 -16.06 7.68 -5.80
CA LYS A 299 -16.43 9.08 -5.61
C LYS A 299 -15.22 9.97 -5.32
N VAL A 300 -14.29 9.51 -4.47
CA VAL A 300 -13.07 10.28 -4.19
C VAL A 300 -12.24 10.48 -5.46
N ILE A 301 -11.97 9.41 -6.20
CA ILE A 301 -11.15 9.48 -7.42
C ILE A 301 -11.82 10.33 -8.50
N ASP A 302 -13.15 10.21 -8.70
CA ASP A 302 -13.89 11.03 -9.68
C ASP A 302 -13.82 12.54 -9.38
N ASN A 303 -13.68 12.93 -8.09
CA ASN A 303 -13.47 14.32 -7.70
C ASN A 303 -12.03 14.81 -7.89
N LEU A 304 -11.05 13.92 -7.96
CA LEU A 304 -9.63 14.26 -8.14
C LEU A 304 -9.26 14.40 -9.63
N VAL A 305 -9.99 13.74 -10.52
CA VAL A 305 -9.77 13.84 -11.97
C VAL A 305 -10.38 15.13 -12.49
N LYS A 306 -9.54 15.90 -13.21
CA LYS A 306 -9.93 17.14 -13.89
C LYS A 306 -10.05 16.91 -15.39
#